data_c4421b4687264a436f5545f2897f5da7
#
_entry.id   c4421b4687264a436f5545f2897f5da7
#
_cell.length_a   1.000
_cell.length_b   1.000
_cell.length_c   1.000
_cell.angle_alpha   90.00
_cell.angle_beta   90.00
_cell.angle_gamma   90.00
#
_symmetry.space_group_name_H-M   'P 1'
#
loop_
_entity.id
_entity.type
_entity.pdbx_description
1 polymer ?
#
loop_
_entity_poly.entity_id
_entity_poly.type
_entity_poly.pdbx_seq_one_letter_code
_entity_poly.pdbx_strand_id
1 'polypeptide(L)'
;MIYFIHIKEGFLTFHIVDREKRPSCEIIPGLTAANTAAAALGAPLMHDYAVISLSDLMTPWDLIKRRARLAAEGDFVIAIYNPKSRGRATYLDQIRDIVLEYRKPETPVGIVRKAGRPGMSTTVTTLEKLPEADVDMQSTVIIGNSNTYVADGIMITPRGYKV
;
A
#
# COMPACT_ATOMS: atom_id res chain seq x y z
N MET A 1 33.51 -3.71 10.72
CA MET A 1 32.09 -3.42 10.92
C MET A 1 31.30 -4.41 10.07
N ILE A 2 30.59 -5.38 10.64
CA ILE A 2 29.82 -6.42 9.93
C ILE A 2 28.38 -5.95 9.84
N TYR A 3 27.78 -6.13 8.66
CA TYR A 3 26.33 -6.04 8.50
C TYR A 3 25.78 -7.46 8.51
N PHE A 4 25.00 -7.83 9.53
CA PHE A 4 24.11 -8.98 9.44
C PHE A 4 22.80 -8.50 8.82
N ILE A 5 22.41 -9.14 7.74
CA ILE A 5 21.06 -9.01 7.20
C ILE A 5 20.25 -10.07 7.95
N HIS A 6 19.44 -9.63 8.89
CA HIS A 6 18.47 -10.50 9.53
C HIS A 6 17.10 -10.23 8.91
N ILE A 7 16.60 -11.20 8.13
CA ILE A 7 15.24 -11.17 7.64
C ILE A 7 14.38 -11.86 8.69
N LYS A 8 13.85 -11.09 9.63
CA LYS A 8 12.81 -11.55 10.54
C LYS A 8 11.55 -10.77 10.21
N GLU A 9 10.49 -11.48 9.84
CA GLU A 9 9.18 -10.90 9.57
C GLU A 9 9.15 -9.85 8.44
N GLY A 10 10.00 -10.01 7.40
CA GLY A 10 10.05 -9.10 6.25
C GLY A 10 10.85 -7.81 6.46
N PHE A 11 11.56 -7.68 7.57
CA PHE A 11 12.43 -6.53 7.85
C PHE A 11 13.91 -6.86 7.58
N LEU A 12 14.58 -5.94 6.88
CA LEU A 12 16.03 -5.98 6.69
C LEU A 12 16.67 -5.19 7.84
N THR A 13 17.27 -5.88 8.81
CA THR A 13 18.01 -5.23 9.90
C THR A 13 19.50 -5.34 9.61
N PHE A 14 20.20 -4.21 9.47
CA PHE A 14 21.64 -4.16 9.30
C PHE A 14 22.31 -4.01 10.66
N HIS A 15 23.05 -5.02 11.11
CA HIS A 15 23.96 -4.92 12.24
C HIS A 15 25.38 -4.72 11.75
N ILE A 16 26.13 -3.80 12.37
CA ILE A 16 27.48 -3.47 12.00
C ILE A 16 28.43 -4.50 12.66
N VAL A 17 29.06 -5.34 11.87
CA VAL A 17 30.04 -6.35 12.31
C VAL A 17 31.38 -6.12 11.59
N ASP A 18 32.48 -6.63 12.15
CA ASP A 18 33.84 -6.46 11.66
C ASP A 18 34.04 -6.79 10.17
N ARG A 19 34.77 -5.92 9.45
CA ARG A 19 34.92 -6.00 7.98
C ARG A 19 35.48 -7.31 7.48
N GLU A 20 36.38 -7.93 8.22
CA GLU A 20 37.07 -9.16 7.83
C GLU A 20 36.17 -10.40 7.88
N LYS A 21 35.02 -10.33 8.54
CA LYS A 21 34.05 -11.42 8.72
C LYS A 21 32.75 -11.23 7.94
N ARG A 22 32.77 -10.38 6.92
CA ARG A 22 31.54 -10.14 6.14
C ARG A 22 31.24 -11.31 5.21
N PRO A 23 30.06 -11.92 5.31
CA PRO A 23 29.60 -12.80 4.25
C PRO A 23 29.41 -12.01 2.95
N SER A 24 29.64 -12.65 1.81
CA SER A 24 29.24 -12.09 0.54
C SER A 24 27.70 -11.95 0.53
N CYS A 25 27.20 -10.76 0.18
CA CYS A 25 25.78 -10.49 0.12
C CYS A 25 25.43 -9.99 -1.28
N GLU A 26 24.51 -10.69 -1.93
CA GLU A 26 23.91 -10.27 -3.19
C GLU A 26 22.48 -9.77 -2.93
N ILE A 27 22.15 -8.60 -3.47
CA ILE A 27 20.79 -8.04 -3.37
C ILE A 27 20.06 -8.34 -4.67
N ILE A 28 19.08 -9.23 -4.59
CA ILE A 28 18.22 -9.59 -5.73
C ILE A 28 16.97 -8.72 -5.66
N PRO A 29 16.68 -7.89 -6.68
CA PRO A 29 15.48 -7.08 -6.72
C PRO A 29 14.23 -7.97 -6.82
N GLY A 30 13.15 -7.57 -6.16
CA GLY A 30 11.87 -8.27 -6.18
C GLY A 30 10.70 -7.33 -6.42
N LEU A 31 9.53 -7.91 -6.72
CA LEU A 31 8.29 -7.16 -6.85
C LEU A 31 7.74 -6.79 -5.46
N THR A 32 7.30 -5.55 -5.32
CA THR A 32 6.62 -5.10 -4.10
C THR A 32 5.16 -5.58 -4.09
N ALA A 33 4.55 -5.65 -2.90
CA ALA A 33 3.13 -5.98 -2.79
C ALA A 33 2.24 -4.96 -3.51
N ALA A 34 2.63 -3.67 -3.57
CA ALA A 34 1.92 -2.65 -4.32
C ALA A 34 1.91 -2.96 -5.83
N ASN A 35 3.07 -3.28 -6.42
CA ASN A 35 3.17 -3.60 -7.85
C ASN A 35 2.39 -4.88 -8.19
N THR A 36 2.48 -5.90 -7.34
CA THR A 36 1.75 -7.15 -7.53
C THR A 36 0.23 -6.94 -7.43
N ALA A 37 -0.22 -6.15 -6.45
CA ALA A 37 -1.62 -5.79 -6.31
C ALA A 37 -2.11 -4.93 -7.48
N ALA A 38 -1.32 -3.96 -7.94
CA ALA A 38 -1.64 -3.13 -9.09
C ALA A 38 -1.84 -3.97 -10.36
N ALA A 39 -0.95 -4.92 -10.63
CA ALA A 39 -1.07 -5.82 -11.77
C ALA A 39 -2.35 -6.68 -11.73
N ALA A 40 -2.81 -7.05 -10.53
CA ALA A 40 -4.06 -7.79 -10.36
C ALA A 40 -5.32 -6.92 -10.54
N LEU A 41 -5.22 -5.62 -10.31
CA LEU A 41 -6.32 -4.64 -10.45
C LEU A 41 -6.37 -3.98 -11.83
N GLY A 42 -5.26 -4.01 -12.59
CA GLY A 42 -5.09 -3.34 -13.86
C GLY A 42 -3.87 -2.40 -13.88
N ALA A 43 -4.08 -1.09 -13.96
CA ALA A 43 -3.02 -0.10 -14.03
C ALA A 43 -3.24 1.10 -13.07
N PRO A 44 -3.51 0.87 -11.77
CA PRO A 44 -3.81 1.97 -10.83
C PRO A 44 -2.57 2.80 -10.44
N LEU A 45 -1.34 2.30 -10.64
CA LEU A 45 -0.09 2.96 -10.23
C LEU A 45 0.67 3.60 -11.40
N MET A 46 -0.02 3.98 -12.48
CA MET A 46 0.63 4.59 -13.66
C MET A 46 0.99 6.06 -13.46
N HIS A 47 0.56 6.68 -12.38
CA HIS A 47 0.91 8.03 -11.95
C HIS A 47 1.68 8.00 -10.62
N ASP A 48 1.96 9.15 -10.04
CA ASP A 48 2.65 9.25 -8.75
C ASP A 48 1.84 8.55 -7.65
N TYR A 49 2.52 7.77 -6.83
CA TYR A 49 1.87 7.05 -5.74
C TYR A 49 2.72 7.02 -4.48
N ALA A 50 2.05 6.95 -3.35
CA ALA A 50 2.65 6.81 -2.03
C ALA A 50 2.35 5.43 -1.45
N VAL A 51 3.35 4.80 -0.81
CA VAL A 51 3.16 3.56 -0.05
C VAL A 51 3.14 3.90 1.43
N ILE A 52 2.05 3.54 2.12
CA ILE A 52 1.85 3.85 3.54
C ILE A 52 1.50 2.56 4.29
N SER A 53 2.31 2.21 5.29
CA SER A 53 2.01 1.11 6.21
C SER A 53 1.21 1.63 7.40
N LEU A 54 0.11 0.96 7.74
CA LEU A 54 -0.68 1.26 8.95
C LEU A 54 -0.13 0.55 10.20
N SER A 55 1.08 -0.02 10.14
CA SER A 55 1.74 -0.59 11.30
C SER A 55 2.34 0.52 12.17
N ASP A 56 1.82 0.63 13.38
CA ASP A 56 2.27 1.61 14.40
C ASP A 56 3.35 1.07 15.35
N LEU A 57 3.88 -0.12 15.07
CA LEU A 57 4.93 -0.74 15.90
C LEU A 57 6.22 0.07 15.95
N MET A 58 6.62 0.64 14.81
CA MET A 58 7.88 1.40 14.66
C MET A 58 7.64 2.85 14.25
N THR A 59 6.40 3.24 13.99
CA THR A 59 6.04 4.57 13.51
C THR A 59 4.82 5.07 14.27
N PRO A 60 4.91 6.24 14.95
CA PRO A 60 3.77 6.81 15.68
C PRO A 60 2.54 7.00 14.77
N TRP A 61 1.35 6.66 15.29
CA TRP A 61 0.10 6.72 14.54
C TRP A 61 -0.19 8.11 13.96
N ASP A 62 0.09 9.18 14.70
CA ASP A 62 -0.10 10.55 14.22
C ASP A 62 0.78 10.88 13.01
N LEU A 63 1.98 10.32 12.94
CA LEU A 63 2.83 10.47 11.76
C LEU A 63 2.27 9.71 10.56
N ILE A 64 1.69 8.53 10.77
CA ILE A 64 1.02 7.75 9.70
C ILE A 64 -0.18 8.55 9.16
N LYS A 65 -1.03 9.08 10.04
CA LYS A 65 -2.18 9.94 9.65
C LYS A 65 -1.73 11.17 8.87
N ARG A 66 -0.65 11.84 9.33
CA ARG A 66 -0.09 13.00 8.63
C ARG A 66 0.39 12.64 7.23
N ARG A 67 1.08 11.50 7.05
CA ARG A 67 1.53 11.02 5.74
C ARG A 67 0.35 10.74 4.81
N ALA A 68 -0.70 10.11 5.32
CA ALA A 68 -1.92 9.85 4.55
C ALA A 68 -2.59 11.16 4.11
N ARG A 69 -2.70 12.15 4.99
CA ARG A 69 -3.24 13.49 4.65
C ARG A 69 -2.43 14.16 3.54
N LEU A 70 -1.10 14.23 3.68
CA LEU A 70 -0.24 14.85 2.68
C LEU A 70 -0.30 14.14 1.32
N ALA A 71 -0.38 12.81 1.32
CA ALA A 71 -0.54 12.05 0.08
C ALA A 71 -1.92 12.27 -0.57
N ALA A 72 -2.97 12.40 0.24
CA ALA A 72 -4.31 12.71 -0.26
C ALA A 72 -4.39 14.15 -0.80
N GLU A 73 -3.85 15.13 -0.07
CA GLU A 73 -3.78 16.55 -0.49
C GLU A 73 -2.97 16.72 -1.78
N GLY A 74 -1.85 15.99 -1.91
CA GLY A 74 -1.00 16.00 -3.10
C GLY A 74 -1.53 15.20 -4.29
N ASP A 75 -2.74 14.66 -4.21
CA ASP A 75 -3.39 13.83 -5.24
C ASP A 75 -2.64 12.57 -5.65
N PHE A 76 -1.84 11.97 -4.77
CA PHE A 76 -1.18 10.69 -5.01
C PHE A 76 -2.17 9.53 -4.97
N VAL A 77 -1.95 8.51 -5.80
CA VAL A 77 -2.52 7.19 -5.54
C VAL A 77 -1.89 6.65 -4.25
N ILE A 78 -2.68 6.05 -3.35
CA ILE A 78 -2.19 5.60 -2.05
C ILE A 78 -2.27 4.08 -1.95
N ALA A 79 -1.12 3.41 -1.85
CA ALA A 79 -1.03 1.98 -1.58
C ALA A 79 -0.86 1.75 -0.08
N ILE A 80 -1.83 1.12 0.56
CA ILE A 80 -1.87 0.84 1.99
C ILE A 80 -1.38 -0.58 2.27
N TYR A 81 -0.38 -0.69 3.14
CA TYR A 81 0.11 -1.94 3.71
C TYR A 81 -0.35 -2.12 5.14
N ASN A 82 -0.49 -3.37 5.58
CA ASN A 82 -0.95 -3.73 6.91
C ASN A 82 -2.26 -3.03 7.31
N PRO A 83 -3.29 -3.06 6.42
CA PRO A 83 -4.49 -2.23 6.56
C PRO A 83 -5.30 -2.55 7.80
N LYS A 84 -5.23 -3.79 8.32
CA LYS A 84 -6.04 -4.23 9.45
C LYS A 84 -5.32 -5.30 10.27
N SER A 85 -5.48 -5.26 11.59
CA SER A 85 -5.08 -6.34 12.51
C SER A 85 -6.01 -6.37 13.73
N ARG A 86 -5.90 -7.40 14.60
CA ARG A 86 -6.73 -7.52 15.79
C ARG A 86 -6.69 -6.28 16.70
N GLY A 87 -5.53 -5.66 16.86
CA GLY A 87 -5.34 -4.44 17.67
C GLY A 87 -5.59 -3.12 16.92
N ARG A 88 -5.88 -3.15 15.61
CA ARG A 88 -5.97 -1.97 14.74
C ARG A 88 -7.18 -2.06 13.80
N ALA A 89 -8.32 -2.44 14.34
CA ALA A 89 -9.53 -2.67 13.56
C ALA A 89 -10.05 -1.40 12.86
N THR A 90 -9.86 -0.22 13.47
CA THR A 90 -10.41 1.06 12.99
C THR A 90 -9.39 1.93 12.23
N TYR A 91 -8.14 1.50 12.08
CA TYR A 91 -7.10 2.34 11.47
C TYR A 91 -7.38 2.64 10.00
N LEU A 92 -7.82 1.64 9.25
CA LEU A 92 -8.18 1.83 7.85
C LEU A 92 -9.34 2.81 7.69
N ASP A 93 -10.34 2.75 8.58
CA ASP A 93 -11.49 3.67 8.56
C ASP A 93 -11.05 5.10 8.85
N GLN A 94 -10.16 5.31 9.82
CA GLN A 94 -9.60 6.64 10.11
C GLN A 94 -8.80 7.20 8.92
N ILE A 95 -8.04 6.35 8.22
CA ILE A 95 -7.33 6.78 7.01
C ILE A 95 -8.31 7.11 5.88
N ARG A 96 -9.36 6.28 5.70
CA ARG A 96 -10.43 6.57 4.75
C ARG A 96 -11.07 7.94 5.02
N ASP A 97 -11.38 8.25 6.27
CA ASP A 97 -11.98 9.53 6.67
C ASP A 97 -11.05 10.71 6.34
N ILE A 98 -9.75 10.58 6.61
CA ILE A 98 -8.75 11.59 6.22
C ILE A 98 -8.70 11.77 4.69
N VAL A 99 -8.76 10.68 3.94
CA VAL A 99 -8.69 10.75 2.47
C VAL A 99 -9.96 11.37 1.90
N LEU A 100 -11.13 11.15 2.51
CA LEU A 100 -12.41 11.79 2.14
C LEU A 100 -12.41 13.31 2.29
N GLU A 101 -11.52 13.91 3.08
CA GLU A 101 -11.35 15.38 3.13
C GLU A 101 -10.87 15.94 1.77
N TYR A 102 -10.24 15.11 0.91
CA TYR A 102 -9.60 15.52 -0.34
C TYR A 102 -10.09 14.75 -1.57
N ARG A 103 -10.85 13.69 -1.38
CA ARG A 103 -11.32 12.79 -2.44
C ARG A 103 -12.83 12.68 -2.41
N LYS A 104 -13.40 12.39 -3.58
CA LYS A 104 -14.83 12.09 -3.69
C LYS A 104 -15.16 10.73 -3.07
N PRO A 105 -16.35 10.55 -2.50
CA PRO A 105 -16.82 9.25 -1.98
C PRO A 105 -16.72 8.11 -3.01
N GLU A 106 -16.94 8.43 -4.28
CA GLU A 106 -16.94 7.49 -5.41
C GLU A 106 -15.52 7.14 -5.90
N THR A 107 -14.46 7.74 -5.32
CA THR A 107 -13.08 7.44 -5.70
C THR A 107 -12.84 5.93 -5.66
N PRO A 108 -12.34 5.32 -6.77
CA PRO A 108 -12.12 3.89 -6.82
C PRO A 108 -11.09 3.42 -5.80
N VAL A 109 -11.40 2.28 -5.18
CA VAL A 109 -10.50 1.58 -4.26
C VAL A 109 -10.39 0.13 -4.68
N GLY A 110 -9.15 -0.32 -4.91
CA GLY A 110 -8.83 -1.71 -5.20
C GLY A 110 -8.28 -2.41 -3.95
N ILE A 111 -8.76 -3.61 -3.69
CA ILE A 111 -8.32 -4.46 -2.58
C ILE A 111 -7.82 -5.77 -3.16
N VAL A 112 -6.58 -6.13 -2.86
CA VAL A 112 -5.99 -7.41 -3.28
C VAL A 112 -5.53 -8.16 -2.04
N ARG A 113 -6.16 -9.27 -1.79
CA ARG A 113 -5.78 -10.18 -0.72
C ARG A 113 -4.81 -11.22 -1.26
N LYS A 114 -3.77 -11.53 -0.49
CA LYS A 114 -2.70 -12.49 -0.85
C LYS A 114 -2.08 -12.23 -2.23
N ALA A 115 -1.80 -10.97 -2.56
CA ALA A 115 -1.22 -10.58 -3.84
C ALA A 115 -0.03 -11.47 -4.24
N GLY A 116 -0.11 -12.11 -5.44
CA GLY A 116 0.92 -13.01 -5.97
C GLY A 116 1.04 -14.36 -5.25
N ARG A 117 0.05 -14.77 -4.44
CA ARG A 117 0.07 -16.04 -3.69
C ARG A 117 -1.15 -16.90 -4.01
N PRO A 118 -1.10 -18.22 -3.76
CA PRO A 118 -2.28 -19.08 -3.88
C PRO A 118 -3.46 -18.56 -3.06
N GLY A 119 -4.64 -18.52 -3.69
CA GLY A 119 -5.86 -17.97 -3.09
C GLY A 119 -5.93 -16.44 -3.13
N MET A 120 -5.21 -15.80 -4.07
CA MET A 120 -5.37 -14.38 -4.36
C MET A 120 -6.81 -14.06 -4.76
N SER A 121 -7.34 -12.96 -4.22
CA SER A 121 -8.63 -12.40 -4.61
C SER A 121 -8.53 -10.89 -4.78
N THR A 122 -9.35 -10.34 -5.69
CA THR A 122 -9.42 -8.92 -5.98
C THR A 122 -10.84 -8.41 -5.76
N THR A 123 -10.97 -7.20 -5.24
CA THR A 123 -12.24 -6.49 -5.09
C THR A 123 -12.02 -5.04 -5.49
N VAL A 124 -12.89 -4.51 -6.34
CA VAL A 124 -12.93 -3.08 -6.64
C VAL A 124 -14.19 -2.50 -6.00
N THR A 125 -14.04 -1.42 -5.25
CA THR A 125 -15.10 -0.73 -4.52
C THR A 125 -14.88 0.78 -4.60
N THR A 126 -15.58 1.56 -3.78
CA THR A 126 -15.40 3.01 -3.64
C THR A 126 -14.86 3.36 -2.26
N LEU A 127 -14.34 4.59 -2.13
CA LEU A 127 -13.78 5.08 -0.88
C LEU A 127 -14.81 5.08 0.25
N GLU A 128 -16.05 5.47 -0.03
CA GLU A 128 -17.14 5.46 0.96
C GLU A 128 -17.48 4.04 1.45
N LYS A 129 -17.43 3.03 0.56
CA LYS A 129 -17.78 1.64 0.85
C LYS A 129 -16.60 0.81 1.37
N LEU A 130 -15.42 1.40 1.49
CA LEU A 130 -14.22 0.69 1.98
C LEU A 130 -14.43 -0.01 3.33
N PRO A 131 -15.18 0.55 4.33
CA PRO A 131 -15.43 -0.14 5.61
C PRO A 131 -16.22 -1.44 5.50
N GLU A 132 -17.02 -1.61 4.43
CA GLU A 132 -17.83 -2.81 4.19
C GLU A 132 -17.03 -3.95 3.55
N ALA A 133 -15.81 -3.64 3.06
CA ALA A 133 -14.99 -4.59 2.33
C ALA A 133 -14.27 -5.58 3.27
N ASP A 134 -14.10 -6.82 2.78
CA ASP A 134 -13.32 -7.84 3.49
C ASP A 134 -11.81 -7.55 3.37
N VAL A 135 -11.27 -6.86 4.37
CA VAL A 135 -9.85 -6.48 4.46
C VAL A 135 -9.23 -7.14 5.67
N ASP A 136 -8.08 -7.78 5.47
CA ASP A 136 -7.27 -8.42 6.51
C ASP A 136 -5.80 -8.01 6.45
N MET A 137 -4.95 -8.64 7.29
CA MET A 137 -3.50 -8.42 7.33
C MET A 137 -2.76 -8.80 6.04
N GLN A 138 -3.36 -9.64 5.19
CA GLN A 138 -2.76 -10.11 3.94
C GLN A 138 -3.24 -9.29 2.75
N SER A 139 -4.02 -8.25 3.01
CA SER A 139 -4.56 -7.36 2.00
C SER A 139 -3.62 -6.20 1.71
N THR A 140 -3.58 -5.80 0.44
CA THR A 140 -3.05 -4.51 -0.02
C THR A 140 -4.23 -3.71 -0.54
N VAL A 141 -4.39 -2.48 -0.05
CA VAL A 141 -5.47 -1.57 -0.49
C VAL A 141 -4.85 -0.47 -1.34
N ILE A 142 -5.40 -0.22 -2.52
CA ILE A 142 -4.97 0.87 -3.40
C ILE A 142 -6.13 1.85 -3.53
N ILE A 143 -5.96 3.06 -3.01
CA ILE A 143 -6.92 4.16 -3.12
C ILE A 143 -6.50 5.01 -4.32
N GLY A 144 -7.40 5.20 -5.26
CA GLY A 144 -7.18 6.00 -6.45
C GLY A 144 -6.99 7.50 -6.17
N ASN A 145 -6.52 8.25 -7.16
CA ASN A 145 -6.48 9.70 -7.14
C ASN A 145 -7.71 10.30 -7.86
N SER A 146 -7.73 11.62 -8.05
CA SER A 146 -8.84 12.33 -8.69
C SER A 146 -9.14 11.90 -10.13
N ASN A 147 -8.14 11.30 -10.82
CA ASN A 147 -8.24 10.84 -12.20
C ASN A 147 -8.45 9.32 -12.34
N THR A 148 -8.44 8.59 -11.23
CA THR A 148 -8.63 7.14 -11.26
C THR A 148 -10.06 6.80 -11.63
N TYR A 149 -10.23 5.85 -12.54
CA TYR A 149 -11.52 5.32 -12.95
C TYR A 149 -11.50 3.79 -13.08
N VAL A 150 -12.67 3.21 -13.25
CA VAL A 150 -12.85 1.78 -13.49
C VAL A 150 -13.51 1.59 -14.85
N ALA A 151 -12.90 0.76 -15.69
CA ALA A 151 -13.44 0.33 -16.98
C ALA A 151 -13.34 -1.18 -17.07
N ASP A 152 -14.44 -1.85 -17.42
CA ASP A 152 -14.53 -3.32 -17.55
C ASP A 152 -13.99 -4.08 -16.33
N GLY A 153 -14.21 -3.55 -15.13
CA GLY A 153 -13.71 -4.10 -13.88
C GLY A 153 -12.23 -3.85 -13.59
N ILE A 154 -11.54 -3.12 -14.46
CA ILE A 154 -10.12 -2.78 -14.37
C ILE A 154 -9.96 -1.37 -13.80
N MET A 155 -9.15 -1.22 -12.75
CA MET A 155 -8.84 0.06 -12.13
C MET A 155 -7.66 0.71 -12.85
N ILE A 156 -7.84 1.95 -13.33
CA ILE A 156 -6.85 2.68 -14.15
C ILE A 156 -6.64 4.08 -13.58
N THR A 157 -5.38 4.48 -13.44
CA THR A 157 -4.99 5.86 -13.18
C THR A 157 -4.20 6.37 -14.38
N PRO A 158 -4.75 7.23 -15.25
CA PRO A 158 -4.07 7.71 -16.44
C PRO A 158 -2.93 8.66 -16.08
N ARG A 159 -1.84 8.62 -16.86
CA ARG A 159 -0.71 9.53 -16.67
C ARG A 159 -0.90 10.91 -17.32
N GLY A 160 -2.06 11.15 -17.93
CA GLY A 160 -2.39 12.44 -18.52
C GLY A 160 -1.84 12.66 -19.95
N TYR A 161 -1.34 11.61 -20.61
CA TYR A 161 -1.04 11.70 -22.04
C TYR A 161 -2.35 11.91 -22.80
N LYS A 162 -2.38 12.97 -23.63
CA LYS A 162 -3.45 13.12 -24.64
C LYS A 162 -3.16 12.11 -25.75
N VAL A 163 -4.05 11.16 -25.92
CA VAL A 163 -4.07 10.22 -27.05
C VAL A 163 -4.86 10.87 -28.17
#